data_cd69d16b46f16750829cef94c72633d5
#
_entry.id   cd69d16b46f16750829cef94c72633d5
#
_cell.length_a   1.000
_cell.length_b   1.000
_cell.length_c   1.000
_cell.angle_alpha   90.00
_cell.angle_beta   90.00
_cell.angle_gamma   90.00
#
_symmetry.space_group_name_H-M   'P 1'
#
loop_
_entity.id
_entity.type
_entity.pdbx_description
1 polymer ?
#
loop_
_entity_poly.entity_id
_entity_poly.type
_entity_poly.pdbx_seq_one_letter_code
_entity_poly.pdbx_strand_id
1 'polypeptide(L)'
;MQTLTLLPGRDKAGNPEPFDQIALRRGELCTIVGNTGSGKSRLIKDIEQLSDGTGVTGRRVLLDDGFVPLEQRQAVSTSLVAHLGQNMCFVLDTSVGAFLRLHAACRQKEIRESDVLAVANDITPEPIAMDESLNLLSGGQTRALMIADIALICDSPIVLVDEIENAGIDKQRALSLLQSREKLVLVVTHDPHTALMAERRLVMSGGAVKAVITRSEREAALYDQLSIEYARSQRLQTLLRKGELLA
;
A
#
# COMPACT_ATOMS: atom_id res chain seq x y z
N MET A 1 -16.37 -1.85 6.71
CA MET A 1 -15.93 -0.48 6.35
C MET A 1 -16.11 -0.28 4.85
N GLN A 2 -16.80 0.76 4.45
CA GLN A 2 -17.01 1.15 3.05
C GLN A 2 -16.28 2.45 2.71
N THR A 3 -16.15 3.35 3.70
CA THR A 3 -15.56 4.67 3.49
C THR A 3 -14.61 5.00 4.64
N LEU A 4 -13.45 5.56 4.30
CA LEU A 4 -12.54 6.23 5.21
C LEU A 4 -12.60 7.73 4.90
N THR A 5 -12.94 8.56 5.89
CA THR A 5 -13.04 10.00 5.73
C THR A 5 -11.98 10.70 6.57
N LEU A 6 -11.15 11.52 5.91
CA LEU A 6 -10.20 12.42 6.56
C LEU A 6 -10.84 13.77 6.78
N LEU A 7 -10.85 14.24 8.02
CA LEU A 7 -11.19 15.63 8.35
C LEU A 7 -9.89 16.43 8.54
N PRO A 8 -9.92 17.74 8.18
CA PRO A 8 -8.72 18.57 8.13
C PRO A 8 -8.06 18.72 9.50
N GLY A 9 -6.76 18.79 9.46
CA GLY A 9 -5.90 19.14 10.58
C GLY A 9 -5.20 20.49 10.33
N ARG A 10 -3.93 20.56 10.75
CA ARG A 10 -3.10 21.76 10.63
C ARG A 10 -1.74 21.41 10.02
N ASP A 11 -1.16 22.36 9.29
CA ASP A 11 0.21 22.30 8.81
C ASP A 11 1.22 22.55 9.94
N LYS A 12 2.52 22.48 9.63
CA LYS A 12 3.61 22.72 10.59
C LYS A 12 3.62 24.16 11.13
N ALA A 13 3.01 25.12 10.45
CA ALA A 13 2.88 26.50 10.89
C ALA A 13 1.57 26.76 11.67
N GLY A 14 0.72 25.74 11.86
CA GLY A 14 -0.54 25.83 12.57
C GLY A 14 -1.73 26.27 11.71
N ASN A 15 -1.54 26.50 10.40
CA ASN A 15 -2.63 26.85 9.49
C ASN A 15 -3.52 25.63 9.21
N PRO A 16 -4.85 25.81 9.06
CA PRO A 16 -5.74 24.71 8.71
C PRO A 16 -5.45 24.16 7.31
N GLU A 17 -5.69 22.87 7.09
CA GLU A 17 -5.63 22.25 5.77
C GLU A 17 -6.76 22.79 4.88
N PRO A 18 -6.52 23.01 3.57
CA PRO A 18 -7.45 23.69 2.67
C PRO A 18 -8.50 22.74 2.06
N PHE A 19 -9.15 21.94 2.87
CA PHE A 19 -10.26 21.05 2.46
C PHE A 19 -11.24 20.89 3.62
N ASP A 20 -12.50 20.55 3.31
CA ASP A 20 -13.52 20.27 4.31
C ASP A 20 -13.45 18.81 4.77
N GLN A 21 -13.40 17.88 3.81
CA GLN A 21 -13.22 16.45 4.05
C GLN A 21 -12.68 15.76 2.80
N ILE A 22 -12.01 14.62 3.00
CA ILE A 22 -11.58 13.73 1.94
C ILE A 22 -12.15 12.34 2.21
N ALA A 23 -13.15 11.94 1.44
CA ALA A 23 -13.73 10.60 1.52
C ALA A 23 -13.02 9.66 0.52
N LEU A 24 -12.52 8.53 1.02
CA LEU A 24 -11.85 7.48 0.28
C LEU A 24 -12.68 6.19 0.40
N ARG A 25 -12.93 5.52 -0.71
CA ARG A 25 -13.84 4.38 -0.75
C ARG A 25 -13.09 3.05 -0.83
N ARG A 26 -13.72 2.02 -0.34
CA ARG A 26 -13.28 0.64 -0.55
C ARG A 26 -13.14 0.36 -2.06
N GLY A 27 -12.07 -0.36 -2.45
CA GLY A 27 -11.72 -0.60 -3.86
C GLY A 27 -10.97 0.54 -4.55
N GLU A 28 -10.83 1.70 -3.89
CA GLU A 28 -10.12 2.85 -4.45
C GLU A 28 -8.60 2.71 -4.27
N LEU A 29 -7.85 3.10 -5.29
CA LEU A 29 -6.42 3.40 -5.22
C LEU A 29 -6.25 4.92 -5.14
N CYS A 30 -5.56 5.40 -4.11
CA CYS A 30 -5.22 6.79 -3.94
C CYS A 30 -3.72 6.93 -3.64
N THR A 31 -3.04 7.84 -4.31
CA THR A 31 -1.61 8.06 -4.08
C THR A 31 -1.36 9.31 -3.24
N ILE A 32 -0.28 9.26 -2.46
CA ILE A 32 0.16 10.35 -1.59
C ILE A 32 1.53 10.79 -2.09
N VAL A 33 1.61 11.99 -2.61
CA VAL A 33 2.83 12.55 -3.22
C VAL A 33 3.30 13.80 -2.48
N GLY A 34 4.58 14.13 -2.63
CA GLY A 34 5.18 15.31 -2.02
C GLY A 34 6.66 15.08 -1.71
N ASN A 35 7.41 16.15 -1.49
CA ASN A 35 8.82 16.09 -1.19
C ASN A 35 9.14 15.32 0.11
N THR A 36 10.38 14.89 0.27
CA THR A 36 10.86 14.35 1.55
C THR A 36 10.62 15.37 2.66
N GLY A 37 10.12 14.91 3.81
CA GLY A 37 9.75 15.79 4.92
C GLY A 37 8.43 16.56 4.76
N SER A 38 7.66 16.34 3.68
CA SER A 38 6.35 17.00 3.47
C SER A 38 5.24 16.53 4.40
N GLY A 39 5.44 15.42 5.15
CA GLY A 39 4.47 14.90 6.11
C GLY A 39 3.73 13.63 5.66
N LYS A 40 4.13 12.99 4.56
CA LYS A 40 3.49 11.76 4.04
C LYS A 40 3.40 10.65 5.09
N SER A 41 4.52 10.30 5.71
CA SER A 41 4.55 9.25 6.77
C SER A 41 3.72 9.64 8.00
N ARG A 42 3.53 10.95 8.26
CA ARG A 42 2.64 11.40 9.33
C ARG A 42 1.19 11.20 8.98
N LEU A 43 0.78 11.49 7.74
CA LEU A 43 -0.57 11.20 7.25
C LEU A 43 -0.87 9.69 7.31
N ILE A 44 0.08 8.84 6.90
CA ILE A 44 -0.05 7.39 7.03
C ILE A 44 -0.28 6.98 8.49
N LYS A 45 0.49 7.54 9.44
CA LYS A 45 0.31 7.26 10.87
C LYS A 45 -1.03 7.75 11.41
N ASP A 46 -1.51 8.91 10.99
CA ASP A 46 -2.81 9.44 11.40
C ASP A 46 -3.94 8.48 10.94
N ILE A 47 -3.82 7.89 9.74
CA ILE A 47 -4.77 6.90 9.21
C ILE A 47 -4.62 5.58 9.96
N GLU A 48 -3.40 5.07 10.08
CA GLU A 48 -3.10 3.79 10.76
C GLU A 48 -3.61 3.80 12.21
N GLN A 49 -3.45 4.92 12.90
CA GLN A 49 -3.89 5.09 14.29
C GLN A 49 -5.36 5.52 14.43
N LEU A 50 -6.09 5.70 13.32
CA LEU A 50 -7.47 6.21 13.32
C LEU A 50 -7.59 7.48 14.17
N SER A 51 -6.75 8.47 13.88
CA SER A 51 -6.60 9.68 14.70
C SER A 51 -7.92 10.39 14.96
N ASP A 52 -8.14 10.89 16.20
CA ASP A 52 -9.33 11.60 16.64
C ASP A 52 -9.16 13.12 16.77
N GLY A 53 -8.01 13.62 16.31
CA GLY A 53 -7.66 15.03 16.42
C GLY A 53 -6.81 15.40 17.61
N THR A 54 -6.55 14.49 18.55
CA THR A 54 -5.64 14.74 19.70
C THR A 54 -4.16 14.67 19.32
N GLY A 55 -3.85 14.14 18.12
CA GLY A 55 -2.49 14.04 17.60
C GLY A 55 -1.92 15.42 17.16
N VAL A 56 -0.61 15.42 16.84
CA VAL A 56 0.17 16.63 16.48
C VAL A 56 -0.43 17.39 15.28
N THR A 57 -1.05 16.67 14.34
CA THR A 57 -1.67 17.27 13.15
C THR A 57 -3.07 17.81 13.38
N GLY A 58 -3.74 17.37 14.44
CA GLY A 58 -5.15 17.64 14.66
C GLY A 58 -6.11 16.99 13.64
N ARG A 59 -5.60 16.15 12.71
CA ARG A 59 -6.45 15.41 11.76
C ARG A 59 -7.33 14.40 12.49
N ARG A 60 -8.51 14.17 11.93
CA ARG A 60 -9.43 13.16 12.41
C ARG A 60 -9.77 12.19 11.29
N VAL A 61 -9.85 10.91 11.64
CA VAL A 61 -10.16 9.81 10.72
C VAL A 61 -11.48 9.19 11.14
N LEU A 62 -12.43 9.14 10.21
CA LEU A 62 -13.72 8.49 10.40
C LEU A 62 -13.77 7.20 9.58
N LEU A 63 -14.46 6.20 10.10
CA LEU A 63 -14.82 4.97 9.39
C LEU A 63 -16.34 4.93 9.23
N ASP A 64 -16.83 4.88 8.00
CA ASP A 64 -18.27 4.90 7.68
C ASP A 64 -19.00 6.06 8.43
N ASP A 65 -18.36 7.27 8.40
CA ASP A 65 -18.79 8.51 9.03
C ASP A 65 -18.83 8.49 10.58
N GLY A 66 -18.31 7.44 11.21
CA GLY A 66 -18.21 7.30 12.65
C GLY A 66 -16.79 7.43 13.19
N PHE A 67 -16.64 8.00 14.40
CA PHE A 67 -15.38 7.94 15.15
C PHE A 67 -15.22 6.60 15.83
N VAL A 68 -13.98 6.07 15.82
CA VAL A 68 -13.63 4.89 16.61
C VAL A 68 -13.29 5.33 18.04
N PRO A 69 -13.99 4.82 19.07
CA PRO A 69 -13.69 5.13 20.45
C PRO A 69 -12.23 4.80 20.82
N LEU A 70 -11.64 5.60 21.69
CA LEU A 70 -10.22 5.50 22.05
C LEU A 70 -9.83 4.09 22.53
N GLU A 71 -10.66 3.49 23.38
CA GLU A 71 -10.47 2.16 23.95
C GLU A 71 -10.53 1.04 22.92
N GLN A 72 -11.21 1.23 21.79
CA GLN A 72 -11.36 0.24 20.72
C GLN A 72 -10.37 0.47 19.56
N ARG A 73 -9.73 1.63 19.52
CA ARG A 73 -8.98 2.12 18.35
C ARG A 73 -7.84 1.18 17.96
N GLN A 74 -7.08 0.68 18.93
CA GLN A 74 -5.97 -0.25 18.64
C GLN A 74 -6.48 -1.57 18.04
N ALA A 75 -7.52 -2.17 18.60
CA ALA A 75 -8.09 -3.41 18.10
C ALA A 75 -8.70 -3.22 16.70
N VAL A 76 -9.44 -2.13 16.50
CA VAL A 76 -10.04 -1.79 15.19
C VAL A 76 -8.95 -1.52 14.16
N SER A 77 -7.94 -0.72 14.47
CA SER A 77 -6.82 -0.44 13.57
C SER A 77 -6.10 -1.73 13.17
N THR A 78 -5.73 -2.58 14.12
CA THR A 78 -5.04 -3.86 13.84
C THR A 78 -5.86 -4.80 12.95
N SER A 79 -7.19 -4.73 13.01
CA SER A 79 -8.07 -5.55 12.17
C SER A 79 -8.35 -4.94 10.81
N LEU A 80 -8.43 -3.62 10.71
CA LEU A 80 -8.86 -2.93 9.48
C LEU A 80 -7.73 -2.36 8.64
N VAL A 81 -6.55 -2.12 9.20
CA VAL A 81 -5.43 -1.49 8.50
C VAL A 81 -4.26 -2.45 8.39
N ALA A 82 -3.86 -2.77 7.16
CA ALA A 82 -2.59 -3.42 6.87
C ALA A 82 -1.58 -2.38 6.39
N HIS A 83 -0.36 -2.41 6.91
CA HIS A 83 0.69 -1.47 6.52
C HIS A 83 1.88 -2.23 5.93
N LEU A 84 2.24 -1.88 4.70
CA LEU A 84 3.44 -2.33 4.00
C LEU A 84 4.49 -1.22 4.02
N GLY A 85 5.26 -1.17 5.09
CA GLY A 85 6.37 -0.21 5.26
C GLY A 85 7.57 -0.53 4.36
N GLN A 86 8.51 0.41 4.25
CA GLN A 86 9.65 0.31 3.34
C GLN A 86 10.61 -0.85 3.68
N ASN A 87 10.89 -1.07 4.97
CA ASN A 87 11.88 -2.05 5.46
C ASN A 87 11.23 -3.16 6.30
N MET A 88 10.11 -3.70 5.84
CA MET A 88 9.47 -4.81 6.54
C MET A 88 10.16 -6.13 6.24
N CYS A 89 10.30 -6.95 7.28
CA CYS A 89 10.78 -8.33 7.20
C CYS A 89 9.92 -9.22 8.10
N PHE A 90 9.93 -10.51 7.81
CA PHE A 90 9.35 -11.49 8.72
C PHE A 90 10.27 -11.67 9.94
N VAL A 91 9.66 -11.80 11.12
CA VAL A 91 10.38 -12.06 12.37
C VAL A 91 10.20 -13.51 12.86
N LEU A 92 9.41 -14.30 12.13
CA LEU A 92 9.13 -15.70 12.45
C LEU A 92 10.20 -16.60 11.84
N ASP A 93 10.77 -17.48 12.64
CA ASP A 93 11.68 -18.53 12.18
C ASP A 93 10.88 -19.76 11.76
N THR A 94 10.38 -19.75 10.55
CA THR A 94 9.54 -20.80 9.99
C THR A 94 9.59 -20.80 8.46
N SER A 95 9.06 -21.85 7.83
CA SER A 95 8.93 -21.89 6.36
C SER A 95 7.73 -21.07 5.86
N VAL A 96 7.78 -20.69 4.58
CA VAL A 96 6.69 -19.97 3.88
C VAL A 96 5.36 -20.73 4.04
N GLY A 97 5.33 -22.03 3.76
CA GLY A 97 4.12 -22.82 3.86
C GLY A 97 3.56 -22.93 5.28
N ALA A 98 4.45 -23.06 6.29
CA ALA A 98 4.01 -23.10 7.68
C ALA A 98 3.44 -21.75 8.13
N PHE A 99 4.05 -20.63 7.71
CA PHE A 99 3.53 -19.29 7.97
C PHE A 99 2.14 -19.09 7.35
N LEU A 100 1.98 -19.38 6.04
CA LEU A 100 0.71 -19.19 5.35
C LEU A 100 -0.42 -20.00 5.99
N ARG A 101 -0.15 -21.25 6.36
CA ARG A 101 -1.10 -22.13 7.06
C ARG A 101 -1.48 -21.57 8.43
N LEU A 102 -0.47 -21.15 9.21
CA LEU A 102 -0.70 -20.55 10.53
C LEU A 102 -1.53 -19.27 10.41
N HIS A 103 -1.19 -18.38 9.50
CA HIS A 103 -1.92 -17.11 9.34
C HIS A 103 -3.35 -17.34 8.83
N ALA A 104 -3.56 -18.23 7.88
CA ALA A 104 -4.89 -18.61 7.41
C ALA A 104 -5.75 -19.18 8.56
N ALA A 105 -5.17 -20.04 9.39
CA ALA A 105 -5.85 -20.59 10.58
C ALA A 105 -6.21 -19.49 11.58
N CYS A 106 -5.29 -18.56 11.88
CA CYS A 106 -5.54 -17.41 12.76
C CYS A 106 -6.66 -16.48 12.24
N ARG A 107 -6.80 -16.38 10.91
CA ARG A 107 -7.84 -15.59 10.26
C ARG A 107 -9.11 -16.39 9.92
N GLN A 108 -9.15 -17.68 10.30
CA GLN A 108 -10.27 -18.58 10.00
C GLN A 108 -10.60 -18.64 8.51
N LYS A 109 -9.56 -18.64 7.66
CA LYS A 109 -9.68 -18.70 6.21
C LYS A 109 -9.42 -20.11 5.71
N GLU A 110 -10.31 -20.61 4.90
CA GLU A 110 -10.14 -21.83 4.11
C GLU A 110 -9.49 -21.48 2.76
N ILE A 111 -8.16 -21.42 2.74
CA ILE A 111 -7.38 -21.12 1.55
C ILE A 111 -6.20 -22.10 1.44
N ARG A 112 -5.89 -22.52 0.21
CA ARG A 112 -4.72 -23.34 -0.04
C ARG A 112 -3.47 -22.46 -0.08
N GLU A 113 -2.44 -22.82 0.65
CA GLU A 113 -1.16 -22.11 0.69
C GLU A 113 -0.54 -21.99 -0.70
N SER A 114 -0.74 -23.01 -1.55
CA SER A 114 -0.30 -23.00 -2.95
C SER A 114 -0.89 -21.87 -3.78
N ASP A 115 -2.14 -21.47 -3.51
CA ASP A 115 -2.79 -20.38 -4.24
C ASP A 115 -2.20 -19.03 -3.84
N VAL A 116 -1.89 -18.85 -2.56
CA VAL A 116 -1.23 -17.63 -2.07
C VAL A 116 0.19 -17.54 -2.62
N LEU A 117 0.92 -18.66 -2.61
CA LEU A 117 2.28 -18.72 -3.14
C LEU A 117 2.32 -18.46 -4.66
N ALA A 118 1.35 -19.01 -5.42
CA ALA A 118 1.25 -18.76 -6.86
C ALA A 118 1.05 -17.26 -7.15
N VAL A 119 0.20 -16.59 -6.38
CA VAL A 119 -0.03 -15.14 -6.49
C VAL A 119 1.21 -14.34 -6.10
N ALA A 120 1.93 -14.73 -5.04
CA ALA A 120 3.20 -14.09 -4.69
C ALA A 120 4.23 -14.22 -5.81
N ASN A 121 4.35 -15.41 -6.41
CA ASN A 121 5.26 -15.70 -7.51
C ASN A 121 4.90 -15.00 -8.83
N ASP A 122 3.64 -14.59 -9.01
CA ASP A 122 3.23 -13.76 -10.16
C ASP A 122 3.69 -12.29 -10.03
N ILE A 123 3.95 -11.84 -8.80
CA ILE A 123 4.36 -10.46 -8.50
C ILE A 123 5.89 -10.31 -8.50
N THR A 124 6.63 -11.34 -8.04
CA THR A 124 8.09 -11.30 -7.96
C THR A 124 8.76 -12.03 -9.12
N PRO A 125 9.88 -11.50 -9.66
CA PRO A 125 10.68 -12.23 -10.65
C PRO A 125 11.53 -13.36 -10.05
N GLU A 126 11.64 -13.43 -8.71
CA GLU A 126 12.41 -14.42 -7.98
C GLU A 126 11.43 -15.42 -7.34
N PRO A 127 11.31 -16.66 -7.85
CA PRO A 127 10.36 -17.63 -7.31
C PRO A 127 10.60 -17.93 -5.83
N ILE A 128 9.52 -18.04 -5.07
CA ILE A 128 9.49 -18.43 -3.66
C ILE A 128 9.08 -19.90 -3.60
N ALA A 129 9.77 -20.71 -2.78
CA ALA A 129 9.41 -22.09 -2.51
C ALA A 129 8.64 -22.23 -1.19
N MET A 130 7.80 -23.28 -1.10
CA MET A 130 6.95 -23.53 0.06
C MET A 130 7.75 -23.89 1.33
N ASP A 131 8.88 -24.57 1.17
CA ASP A 131 9.80 -25.01 2.21
C ASP A 131 10.89 -24.01 2.54
N GLU A 132 10.97 -22.90 1.77
CA GLU A 132 11.95 -21.84 2.00
C GLU A 132 11.71 -21.14 3.35
N SER A 133 12.79 -20.82 4.08
CA SER A 133 12.71 -20.07 5.33
C SER A 133 12.35 -18.61 5.07
N LEU A 134 11.39 -18.07 5.83
CA LEU A 134 11.00 -16.65 5.76
C LEU A 134 12.18 -15.70 5.94
N ASN A 135 13.15 -16.07 6.77
CA ASN A 135 14.32 -15.25 7.09
C ASN A 135 15.35 -15.20 5.96
N LEU A 136 15.24 -16.11 4.97
CA LEU A 136 16.14 -16.17 3.81
C LEU A 136 15.55 -15.49 2.56
N LEU A 137 14.28 -15.07 2.60
CA LEU A 137 13.64 -14.39 1.49
C LEU A 137 14.35 -13.06 1.18
N SER A 138 14.57 -12.80 -0.10
CA SER A 138 15.00 -11.47 -0.55
C SER A 138 13.94 -10.41 -0.21
N GLY A 139 14.32 -9.13 -0.23
CA GLY A 139 13.36 -8.05 0.02
C GLY A 139 12.18 -8.05 -0.96
N GLY A 140 12.43 -8.42 -2.23
CA GLY A 140 11.38 -8.56 -3.24
C GLY A 140 10.45 -9.74 -2.97
N GLN A 141 10.99 -10.90 -2.64
CA GLN A 141 10.23 -12.09 -2.26
C GLN A 141 9.39 -11.83 -1.01
N THR A 142 9.98 -11.25 0.03
CA THR A 142 9.29 -10.85 1.28
C THR A 142 8.09 -9.97 0.97
N ARG A 143 8.28 -8.94 0.15
CA ARG A 143 7.22 -7.98 -0.18
C ARG A 143 6.11 -8.60 -1.02
N ALA A 144 6.47 -9.43 -2.00
CA ALA A 144 5.50 -10.17 -2.81
C ALA A 144 4.63 -11.11 -1.95
N LEU A 145 5.27 -11.85 -1.03
CA LEU A 145 4.57 -12.74 -0.10
C LEU A 145 3.62 -11.97 0.82
N MET A 146 4.07 -10.84 1.39
CA MET A 146 3.22 -9.98 2.23
C MET A 146 2.01 -9.42 1.47
N ILE A 147 2.20 -8.99 0.21
CA ILE A 147 1.10 -8.49 -0.63
C ILE A 147 0.09 -9.59 -0.93
N ALA A 148 0.56 -10.79 -1.29
CA ALA A 148 -0.32 -11.93 -1.54
C ALA A 148 -1.09 -12.35 -0.27
N ASP A 149 -0.43 -12.36 0.87
CA ASP A 149 -1.03 -12.62 2.18
C ASP A 149 -2.13 -11.59 2.51
N ILE A 150 -1.84 -10.29 2.37
CA ILE A 150 -2.81 -9.21 2.58
C ILE A 150 -3.99 -9.31 1.60
N ALA A 151 -3.74 -9.70 0.36
CA ALA A 151 -4.80 -9.81 -0.65
C ALA A 151 -5.74 -10.99 -0.41
N LEU A 152 -5.22 -12.12 0.08
CA LEU A 152 -5.95 -13.39 0.11
C LEU A 152 -6.31 -13.88 1.51
N ILE A 153 -5.47 -13.65 2.52
CA ILE A 153 -5.68 -14.13 3.88
C ILE A 153 -6.18 -13.00 4.80
N CYS A 154 -5.59 -11.81 4.68
CA CYS A 154 -5.90 -10.69 5.56
C CYS A 154 -7.21 -10.00 5.18
N ASP A 155 -8.13 -9.83 6.15
CA ASP A 155 -9.42 -9.17 5.93
C ASP A 155 -9.34 -7.63 5.96
N SER A 156 -8.17 -7.05 6.25
CA SER A 156 -8.00 -5.60 6.36
C SER A 156 -8.46 -4.88 5.09
N PRO A 157 -9.50 -4.04 5.16
CA PRO A 157 -10.02 -3.33 4.00
C PRO A 157 -9.16 -2.13 3.59
N ILE A 158 -8.26 -1.66 4.45
CA ILE A 158 -7.36 -0.54 4.20
C ILE A 158 -5.94 -1.09 4.11
N VAL A 159 -5.23 -0.75 3.03
CA VAL A 159 -3.83 -1.13 2.83
C VAL A 159 -3.01 0.14 2.60
N LEU A 160 -2.08 0.39 3.51
CA LEU A 160 -1.12 1.47 3.42
C LEU A 160 0.19 0.91 2.83
N VAL A 161 0.68 1.52 1.77
CA VAL A 161 1.89 1.06 1.07
C VAL A 161 2.91 2.20 1.00
N ASP A 162 4.10 1.97 1.52
CA ASP A 162 5.17 2.96 1.49
C ASP A 162 6.25 2.55 0.47
N GLU A 163 6.45 3.41 -0.54
CA GLU A 163 7.50 3.29 -1.58
C GLU A 163 7.58 1.91 -2.25
N ILE A 164 6.50 1.49 -2.91
CA ILE A 164 6.43 0.18 -3.59
C ILE A 164 7.46 0.02 -4.72
N GLU A 165 7.92 1.12 -5.29
CA GLU A 165 8.90 1.16 -6.39
C GLU A 165 10.26 0.57 -6.03
N ASN A 166 10.62 0.59 -4.74
CA ASN A 166 11.91 0.09 -4.24
C ASN A 166 11.92 -1.42 -3.95
N ALA A 167 10.81 -2.10 -4.19
CA ALA A 167 10.61 -3.47 -3.74
C ALA A 167 11.16 -4.56 -4.66
N GLY A 168 11.64 -4.23 -5.88
CA GLY A 168 12.11 -5.23 -6.85
C GLY A 168 11.02 -6.15 -7.41
N ILE A 169 9.75 -5.82 -7.23
CA ILE A 169 8.56 -6.55 -7.67
C ILE A 169 7.83 -5.82 -8.80
N ASP A 170 6.89 -6.50 -9.45
CA ASP A 170 5.96 -5.86 -10.38
C ASP A 170 4.89 -5.06 -9.60
N LYS A 171 5.16 -3.77 -9.42
CA LYS A 171 4.27 -2.87 -8.68
C LYS A 171 2.88 -2.73 -9.29
N GLN A 172 2.77 -2.82 -10.63
CA GLN A 172 1.50 -2.70 -11.32
C GLN A 172 0.60 -3.91 -11.00
N ARG A 173 1.14 -5.12 -11.10
CA ARG A 173 0.43 -6.35 -10.71
C ARG A 173 0.07 -6.35 -9.23
N ALA A 174 0.99 -5.95 -8.37
CA ALA A 174 0.79 -5.89 -6.92
C ALA A 174 -0.38 -4.97 -6.53
N LEU A 175 -0.41 -3.74 -7.06
CA LEU A 175 -1.47 -2.78 -6.76
C LEU A 175 -2.81 -3.18 -7.38
N SER A 176 -2.80 -3.69 -8.62
CA SER A 176 -4.01 -4.22 -9.28
C SER A 176 -4.61 -5.41 -8.52
N LEU A 177 -3.78 -6.29 -7.96
CA LEU A 177 -4.23 -7.39 -7.12
C LEU A 177 -4.98 -6.87 -5.88
N LEU A 178 -4.41 -5.91 -5.14
CA LEU A 178 -5.04 -5.35 -3.95
C LEU A 178 -6.38 -4.67 -4.28
N GLN A 179 -6.45 -3.92 -5.40
CA GLN A 179 -7.70 -3.31 -5.86
C GLN A 179 -8.75 -4.36 -6.26
N SER A 180 -8.36 -5.42 -6.97
CA SER A 180 -9.28 -6.50 -7.37
C SER A 180 -9.91 -7.23 -6.18
N ARG A 181 -9.31 -7.09 -4.99
CA ARG A 181 -9.82 -7.59 -3.71
C ARG A 181 -10.60 -6.53 -2.93
N GLU A 182 -11.05 -5.49 -3.61
CA GLU A 182 -11.83 -4.39 -3.03
C GLU A 182 -11.15 -3.71 -1.83
N LYS A 183 -9.81 -3.69 -1.78
CA LYS A 183 -9.07 -2.97 -0.74
C LYS A 183 -9.03 -1.47 -1.08
N LEU A 184 -9.19 -0.61 -0.08
CA LEU A 184 -8.76 0.79 -0.19
C LEU A 184 -7.24 0.81 -0.08
N VAL A 185 -6.56 1.20 -1.14
CA VAL A 185 -5.09 1.20 -1.19
C VAL A 185 -4.58 2.63 -1.21
N LEU A 186 -3.77 2.99 -0.22
CA LEU A 186 -3.10 4.28 -0.11
C LEU A 186 -1.61 4.08 -0.33
N VAL A 187 -1.06 4.65 -1.39
CA VAL A 187 0.34 4.46 -1.78
C VAL A 187 1.12 5.77 -1.64
N VAL A 188 2.10 5.77 -0.75
CA VAL A 188 3.11 6.84 -0.73
C VAL A 188 4.12 6.56 -1.83
N THR A 189 4.31 7.52 -2.73
CA THR A 189 5.23 7.37 -3.85
C THR A 189 5.84 8.69 -4.28
N HIS A 190 7.01 8.61 -4.89
CA HIS A 190 7.66 9.69 -5.62
C HIS A 190 7.84 9.36 -7.11
N ASP A 191 7.41 8.17 -7.53
CA ASP A 191 7.48 7.69 -8.90
C ASP A 191 6.26 8.14 -9.71
N PRO A 192 6.44 8.84 -10.86
CA PRO A 192 5.35 9.36 -11.66
C PRO A 192 4.39 8.29 -12.20
N HIS A 193 4.91 7.13 -12.61
CA HIS A 193 4.08 6.04 -13.11
C HIS A 193 3.14 5.54 -12.02
N THR A 194 3.65 5.25 -10.80
CA THR A 194 2.84 4.84 -9.66
C THR A 194 1.85 5.92 -9.25
N ALA A 195 2.27 7.19 -9.25
CA ALA A 195 1.40 8.32 -8.88
C ALA A 195 0.20 8.45 -9.81
N LEU A 196 0.37 8.18 -11.10
CA LEU A 196 -0.68 8.28 -12.12
C LEU A 196 -1.50 6.99 -12.30
N MET A 197 -1.14 5.88 -11.64
CA MET A 197 -2.02 4.69 -11.59
C MET A 197 -3.35 5.01 -10.91
N ALA A 198 -3.32 5.86 -9.88
CA ALA A 198 -4.51 6.27 -9.15
C ALA A 198 -5.31 7.33 -9.89
N GLU A 199 -6.64 7.31 -9.73
CA GLU A 199 -7.51 8.38 -10.21
C GLU A 199 -7.37 9.65 -9.35
N ARG A 200 -7.07 9.48 -8.06
CA ARG A 200 -6.88 10.60 -7.12
C ARG A 200 -5.53 10.54 -6.44
N ARG A 201 -4.95 11.72 -6.21
CA ARG A 201 -3.73 11.85 -5.41
C ARG A 201 -3.83 12.99 -4.40
N LEU A 202 -3.26 12.76 -3.23
CA LEU A 202 -3.12 13.75 -2.17
C LEU A 202 -1.73 14.38 -2.27
N VAL A 203 -1.68 15.69 -2.43
CA VAL A 203 -0.41 16.43 -2.54
C VAL A 203 -0.03 16.98 -1.16
N MET A 204 1.09 16.49 -0.62
CA MET A 204 1.59 16.87 0.70
C MET A 204 2.63 17.97 0.61
N SER A 205 2.48 19.00 1.43
CA SER A 205 3.50 20.06 1.61
C SER A 205 3.38 20.68 2.99
N GLY A 206 4.52 20.96 3.65
CA GLY A 206 4.54 21.62 4.95
C GLY A 206 3.82 20.88 6.08
N GLY A 207 3.66 19.57 5.97
CA GLY A 207 2.93 18.75 6.96
C GLY A 207 1.43 18.60 6.69
N ALA A 208 0.90 19.24 5.64
CA ALA A 208 -0.51 19.30 5.29
C ALA A 208 -0.81 18.69 3.92
N VAL A 209 -2.02 18.21 3.72
CA VAL A 209 -2.59 17.96 2.38
C VAL A 209 -2.93 19.32 1.79
N LYS A 210 -2.18 19.76 0.79
CA LYS A 210 -2.36 21.06 0.12
C LYS A 210 -3.34 21.00 -1.04
N ALA A 211 -3.50 19.85 -1.66
CA ALA A 211 -4.45 19.65 -2.75
C ALA A 211 -4.87 18.18 -2.86
N VAL A 212 -6.08 17.97 -3.31
CA VAL A 212 -6.58 16.68 -3.80
C VAL A 212 -6.75 16.83 -5.31
N ILE A 213 -6.01 16.05 -6.07
CA ILE A 213 -6.01 16.14 -7.53
C ILE A 213 -6.64 14.89 -8.11
N THR A 214 -7.65 15.07 -8.96
CA THR A 214 -8.21 14.01 -9.79
C THR A 214 -7.44 13.97 -11.11
N ARG A 215 -7.06 12.78 -11.56
CA ARG A 215 -6.31 12.56 -12.80
C ARG A 215 -7.10 13.11 -13.98
N SER A 216 -6.49 14.02 -14.73
CA SER A 216 -7.04 14.58 -15.96
C SER A 216 -6.87 13.62 -17.15
N GLU A 217 -7.60 13.86 -18.26
CA GLU A 217 -7.43 13.09 -19.50
C GLU A 217 -5.99 13.16 -20.05
N ARG A 218 -5.33 14.32 -19.91
CA ARG A 218 -3.92 14.48 -20.31
C ARG A 218 -2.99 13.62 -19.46
N GLU A 219 -3.26 13.51 -18.17
CA GLU A 219 -2.49 12.65 -17.26
C GLU A 219 -2.79 11.17 -17.47
N ALA A 220 -4.01 10.82 -17.89
CA ALA A 220 -4.33 9.46 -18.32
C ALA A 220 -3.51 9.06 -19.55
N ALA A 221 -3.44 9.92 -20.57
CA ALA A 221 -2.60 9.68 -21.75
C ALA A 221 -1.10 9.59 -21.39
N LEU A 222 -0.63 10.41 -20.44
CA LEU A 222 0.75 10.32 -19.92
C LEU A 222 0.98 9.00 -19.18
N TYR A 223 0.01 8.54 -18.40
CA TYR A 223 0.09 7.24 -17.71
C TYR A 223 0.27 6.09 -18.71
N ASP A 224 -0.46 6.11 -19.84
CA ASP A 224 -0.33 5.08 -20.88
C ASP A 224 1.10 5.06 -21.48
N GLN A 225 1.70 6.23 -21.72
CA GLN A 225 3.09 6.33 -22.17
C GLN A 225 4.07 5.78 -21.13
N LEU A 226 3.93 6.20 -19.86
CA LEU A 226 4.79 5.72 -18.78
C LEU A 226 4.63 4.21 -18.54
N SER A 227 3.45 3.64 -18.79
CA SER A 227 3.21 2.19 -18.68
C SER A 227 3.97 1.42 -19.77
N ILE A 228 4.09 1.94 -20.97
CA ILE A 228 4.91 1.35 -22.05
C ILE A 228 6.39 1.38 -21.65
N GLU A 229 6.86 2.52 -21.15
CA GLU A 229 8.25 2.65 -20.69
C GLU A 229 8.55 1.72 -19.50
N TYR A 230 7.63 1.61 -18.55
CA TYR A 230 7.73 0.68 -17.42
C TYR A 230 7.82 -0.77 -17.90
N ALA A 231 6.93 -1.20 -18.79
CA ALA A 231 6.96 -2.55 -19.35
C ALA A 231 8.28 -2.83 -20.08
N ARG A 232 8.81 -1.87 -20.84
CA ARG A 232 10.13 -1.97 -21.49
C ARG A 232 11.25 -2.13 -20.46
N SER A 233 11.24 -1.30 -19.41
CA SER A 233 12.23 -1.38 -18.33
C SER A 233 12.20 -2.74 -17.62
N GLN A 234 11.01 -3.26 -17.29
CA GLN A 234 10.83 -4.58 -16.68
C GLN A 234 11.37 -5.71 -17.57
N ARG A 235 11.14 -5.63 -18.88
CA ARG A 235 11.69 -6.60 -19.85
C ARG A 235 13.22 -6.57 -19.85
N LEU A 236 13.84 -5.39 -19.89
CA LEU A 236 15.29 -5.24 -19.86
C LEU A 236 15.88 -5.78 -18.54
N GLN A 237 15.25 -5.49 -17.40
CA GLN A 237 15.65 -6.05 -16.11
C GLN A 237 15.58 -7.57 -16.09
N THR A 238 14.56 -8.17 -16.72
CA THR A 238 14.41 -9.62 -16.82
C THR A 238 15.54 -10.23 -17.66
N LEU A 239 15.91 -9.61 -18.79
CA LEU A 239 17.03 -10.05 -19.62
C LEU A 239 18.36 -9.97 -18.86
N LEU A 240 18.61 -8.86 -18.16
CA LEU A 240 19.79 -8.69 -17.32
C LEU A 240 19.92 -9.77 -16.24
N ARG A 241 18.83 -10.09 -15.54
CA ARG A 241 18.81 -11.15 -14.52
C ARG A 241 19.11 -12.53 -15.09
N LYS A 242 18.75 -12.78 -16.36
CA LYS A 242 19.07 -14.00 -17.08
C LYS A 242 20.49 -14.04 -17.64
N GLY A 243 21.25 -12.95 -17.53
CA GLY A 243 22.58 -12.80 -18.12
C GLY A 243 22.56 -12.64 -19.65
N GLU A 244 21.41 -12.23 -20.21
CA GLU A 244 21.26 -12.01 -21.65
C GLU A 244 21.80 -10.62 -22.04
N LEU A 245 22.31 -10.51 -23.28
CA LEU A 245 22.76 -9.22 -23.82
C LEU A 245 21.57 -8.31 -24.10
N LEU A 246 21.70 -7.04 -23.72
CA LEU A 246 20.74 -6.02 -24.07
C LEU A 246 21.08 -5.49 -25.47
N ALA A 247 20.22 -5.73 -26.43
CA ALA A 247 20.31 -5.22 -27.80
C ALA A 247 19.20 -4.19 -28.08
#